data_d74913c2840ac15872e3a9e83a061cfb
#
_entry.id   d74913c2840ac15872e3a9e83a061cfb
#
_cell.length_a   1.000
_cell.length_b   1.000
_cell.length_c   1.000
_cell.angle_alpha   90.00
_cell.angle_beta   90.00
_cell.angle_gamma   90.00
#
_symmetry.space_group_name_H-M   'P 1'
#
loop_
_entity.id
_entity.type
_entity.pdbx_description
1 polymer ?
#
loop_
_entity_poly.entity_id
_entity_poly.type
_entity_poly.pdbx_seq_one_letter_code
_entity_poly.pdbx_strand_id
1 'polypeptide(L)'
;MSKRIALLSAAAFSAFALTATLVVPLRAEEKTVMVGGAAMFPSKNIIQNAVNSKDHTTLVAAVKAAGLVGTLEGKGPFTVFAPTNAAFGKLPAGTVDNLVKPENKATLTKILTYHVVPGKFDASDLTDGKKLKTAEGEELTVKKDDGKIWIIDAKGDSSMVSISNVHQSNGVIHVVDTVLMPAS
;
A
#
# COMPACT_ATOMS: atom_id res chain seq x y z
N MET A 1 -91.63 25.07 21.84
CA MET A 1 -91.26 25.31 20.43
C MET A 1 -89.85 24.99 20.23
N SER A 2 -89.59 23.89 19.54
CA SER A 2 -88.30 23.24 19.41
C SER A 2 -87.47 23.86 18.31
N LYS A 3 -86.19 24.05 18.54
CA LYS A 3 -85.21 24.22 17.48
C LYS A 3 -84.03 23.26 17.73
N ARG A 4 -83.94 22.27 16.87
CA ARG A 4 -82.86 21.29 16.80
C ARG A 4 -81.68 21.94 16.11
N ILE A 5 -80.55 21.88 16.74
CA ILE A 5 -79.27 22.29 16.17
C ILE A 5 -78.49 21.01 15.82
N ALA A 6 -78.16 20.83 14.53
CA ALA A 6 -77.40 19.73 14.02
C ALA A 6 -75.89 20.01 14.23
N LEU A 7 -75.20 19.07 14.87
CA LEU A 7 -73.74 19.09 14.94
C LEU A 7 -73.19 18.48 13.68
N LEU A 8 -72.38 19.25 12.91
CA LEU A 8 -71.49 18.71 11.88
C LEU A 8 -70.22 18.34 12.52
N SER A 9 -69.89 17.05 12.48
CA SER A 9 -68.59 16.52 12.82
C SER A 9 -67.60 16.70 11.64
N ALA A 10 -66.60 17.54 11.79
CA ALA A 10 -65.49 17.64 10.87
C ALA A 10 -64.37 16.65 11.30
N ALA A 11 -64.23 15.59 10.55
CA ALA A 11 -63.12 14.65 10.71
C ALA A 11 -61.84 15.28 10.11
N ALA A 12 -60.94 15.66 10.96
CA ALA A 12 -59.59 16.08 10.54
C ALA A 12 -58.73 14.84 10.23
N PHE A 13 -58.48 14.62 8.95
CA PHE A 13 -57.49 13.64 8.50
C PHE A 13 -56.08 14.22 8.75
N SER A 14 -55.41 13.76 9.79
CA SER A 14 -53.98 14.05 10.05
C SER A 14 -53.13 13.19 9.13
N ALA A 15 -52.65 13.76 8.04
CA ALA A 15 -51.65 13.12 7.19
C ALA A 15 -50.31 13.14 7.91
N PHE A 16 -49.92 11.99 8.48
CA PHE A 16 -48.61 11.79 9.06
C PHE A 16 -47.63 11.56 7.90
N ALA A 17 -46.94 12.63 7.48
CA ALA A 17 -45.84 12.55 6.51
C ALA A 17 -44.66 11.88 7.17
N LEU A 18 -44.47 10.59 6.87
CA LEU A 18 -43.30 9.81 7.26
C LEU A 18 -42.11 10.30 6.42
N THR A 19 -41.38 11.29 6.92
CA THR A 19 -40.10 11.69 6.33
C THR A 19 -39.08 10.59 6.61
N ALA A 20 -38.89 9.72 5.64
CA ALA A 20 -37.78 8.78 5.65
C ALA A 20 -36.48 9.59 5.53
N THR A 21 -35.82 9.87 6.65
CA THR A 21 -34.47 10.38 6.65
C THR A 21 -33.58 9.27 6.09
N LEU A 22 -33.13 9.43 4.86
CA LEU A 22 -32.06 8.64 4.31
C LEU A 22 -30.80 8.90 5.18
N VAL A 23 -30.54 8.01 6.12
CA VAL A 23 -29.24 7.95 6.79
C VAL A 23 -28.26 7.44 5.76
N VAL A 24 -27.65 8.35 5.01
CA VAL A 24 -26.47 8.03 4.22
C VAL A 24 -25.38 7.67 5.24
N PRO A 25 -24.89 6.43 5.27
CA PRO A 25 -23.80 6.10 6.17
C PRO A 25 -22.63 7.01 5.80
N LEU A 26 -22.22 7.84 6.73
CA LEU A 26 -21.00 8.65 6.60
C LEU A 26 -19.86 7.66 6.50
N ARG A 27 -19.49 7.33 5.26
CA ARG A 27 -18.32 6.48 5.00
C ARG A 27 -17.14 7.30 5.50
N ALA A 28 -16.52 6.83 6.58
CA ALA A 28 -15.31 7.44 7.09
C ALA A 28 -14.33 7.58 5.91
N GLU A 29 -13.90 8.81 5.63
CA GLU A 29 -12.91 9.05 4.58
C GLU A 29 -11.66 8.25 4.93
N GLU A 30 -11.35 7.22 4.12
CA GLU A 30 -10.14 6.45 4.30
C GLU A 30 -8.94 7.40 4.08
N LYS A 31 -8.08 7.49 5.10
CA LYS A 31 -6.86 8.29 5.00
C LYS A 31 -5.95 7.69 3.93
N THR A 32 -6.02 8.23 2.73
CA THR A 32 -5.22 7.80 1.60
C THR A 32 -3.89 8.54 1.54
N VAL A 33 -2.86 7.86 1.04
CA VAL A 33 -1.56 8.46 0.71
C VAL A 33 -1.43 8.46 -0.81
N MET A 34 -0.99 9.59 -1.37
CA MET A 34 -0.76 9.70 -2.81
C MET A 34 0.62 9.14 -3.16
N VAL A 35 0.67 8.20 -4.10
CA VAL A 35 1.91 7.60 -4.60
C VAL A 35 1.82 7.46 -6.12
N GLY A 36 2.75 8.09 -6.83
CA GLY A 36 2.78 8.05 -8.30
C GLY A 36 1.50 8.58 -8.95
N GLY A 37 0.88 9.60 -8.36
CA GLY A 37 -0.35 10.21 -8.85
C GLY A 37 -1.63 9.40 -8.59
N ALA A 38 -1.54 8.30 -7.83
CA ALA A 38 -2.69 7.48 -7.44
C ALA A 38 -2.90 7.48 -5.93
N ALA A 39 -4.16 7.50 -5.50
CA ALA A 39 -4.52 7.34 -4.10
C ALA A 39 -4.37 5.86 -3.69
N MET A 40 -3.64 5.62 -2.61
CA MET A 40 -3.46 4.31 -2.00
C MET A 40 -4.48 4.13 -0.90
N PHE A 41 -5.34 3.14 -1.04
CA PHE A 41 -6.45 2.87 -0.12
C PHE A 41 -6.06 1.80 0.89
N PRO A 42 -6.18 2.06 2.20
CA PRO A 42 -5.91 1.05 3.24
C PRO A 42 -6.79 -0.20 3.15
N SER A 43 -7.95 -0.10 2.52
CA SER A 43 -8.87 -1.22 2.26
C SER A 43 -8.43 -2.15 1.14
N LYS A 44 -7.47 -1.73 0.30
CA LYS A 44 -6.92 -2.53 -0.80
C LYS A 44 -5.61 -3.19 -0.39
N ASN A 45 -5.29 -4.33 -1.01
CA ASN A 45 -4.00 -4.98 -0.79
C ASN A 45 -2.85 -4.29 -1.55
N ILE A 46 -1.62 -4.71 -1.28
CA ILE A 46 -0.40 -4.15 -1.85
C ILE A 46 -0.44 -4.13 -3.38
N ILE A 47 -0.87 -5.21 -4.02
CA ILE A 47 -0.91 -5.31 -5.49
C ILE A 47 -2.02 -4.44 -6.07
N GLN A 48 -3.21 -4.46 -5.49
CA GLN A 48 -4.35 -3.67 -5.96
C GLN A 48 -4.09 -2.16 -5.93
N ASN A 49 -3.25 -1.70 -5.02
CA ASN A 49 -2.81 -0.31 -4.99
C ASN A 49 -1.62 -0.05 -5.92
N ALA A 50 -0.61 -0.91 -5.90
CA ALA A 50 0.61 -0.72 -6.68
C ALA A 50 0.35 -0.63 -8.19
N VAL A 51 -0.62 -1.39 -8.73
CA VAL A 51 -0.97 -1.35 -10.16
C VAL A 51 -1.52 -0.01 -10.64
N ASN A 52 -2.00 0.83 -9.73
CA ASN A 52 -2.50 2.17 -10.05
C ASN A 52 -1.41 3.24 -10.00
N SER A 53 -0.26 2.94 -9.40
CA SER A 53 0.85 3.89 -9.27
C SER A 53 1.65 3.97 -10.58
N LYS A 54 1.77 5.17 -11.12
CA LYS A 54 2.59 5.42 -12.31
C LYS A 54 4.09 5.29 -12.03
N ASP A 55 4.50 5.45 -10.78
CA ASP A 55 5.90 5.38 -10.35
C ASP A 55 6.39 3.95 -10.08
N HIS A 56 5.50 2.95 -10.09
CA HIS A 56 5.82 1.56 -9.76
C HIS A 56 5.48 0.58 -10.89
N THR A 57 5.37 1.04 -12.12
CA THR A 57 5.03 0.20 -13.28
C THR A 57 6.08 -0.89 -13.52
N THR A 58 7.36 -0.55 -13.39
CA THR A 58 8.49 -1.51 -13.50
C THR A 58 8.44 -2.56 -12.39
N LEU A 59 8.19 -2.14 -11.13
CA LEU A 59 8.04 -3.05 -10.00
C LEU A 59 6.89 -4.03 -10.21
N VAL A 60 5.72 -3.55 -10.65
CA VAL A 60 4.55 -4.40 -10.93
C VAL A 60 4.84 -5.39 -12.05
N ALA A 61 5.53 -4.98 -13.11
CA ALA A 61 5.95 -5.87 -14.18
C ALA A 61 6.91 -6.94 -13.68
N ALA A 62 7.89 -6.57 -12.85
CA ALA A 62 8.84 -7.49 -12.22
C ALA A 62 8.15 -8.49 -11.29
N VAL A 63 7.21 -8.06 -10.45
CA VAL A 63 6.43 -8.93 -9.57
C VAL A 63 5.60 -9.96 -10.36
N LYS A 64 5.01 -9.53 -11.48
CA LYS A 64 4.27 -10.43 -12.40
C LYS A 64 5.21 -11.44 -13.05
N ALA A 65 6.35 -11.00 -13.57
CA ALA A 65 7.35 -11.88 -14.20
C ALA A 65 7.91 -12.91 -13.21
N ALA A 66 8.13 -12.52 -11.95
CA ALA A 66 8.57 -13.43 -10.89
C ALA A 66 7.47 -14.39 -10.43
N GLY A 67 6.19 -14.11 -10.72
CA GLY A 67 5.06 -14.90 -10.24
C GLY A 67 4.72 -14.67 -8.76
N LEU A 68 5.12 -13.54 -8.20
CA LEU A 68 4.95 -13.19 -6.77
C LEU A 68 3.63 -12.47 -6.46
N VAL A 69 2.77 -12.25 -7.46
CA VAL A 69 1.48 -11.56 -7.27
C VAL A 69 0.66 -12.22 -6.17
N GLY A 70 0.43 -13.54 -6.25
CA GLY A 70 -0.33 -14.27 -5.24
C GLY A 70 0.30 -14.25 -3.85
N THR A 71 1.63 -14.21 -3.75
CA THR A 71 2.34 -14.09 -2.48
C THR A 71 2.07 -12.72 -1.83
N LEU A 72 2.16 -11.65 -2.61
CA LEU A 72 1.93 -10.28 -2.13
C LEU A 72 0.45 -9.92 -1.96
N GLU A 73 -0.46 -10.69 -2.54
CA GLU A 73 -1.91 -10.61 -2.27
C GLU A 73 -2.34 -11.42 -1.04
N GLY A 74 -1.45 -12.25 -0.50
CA GLY A 74 -1.68 -13.05 0.69
C GLY A 74 -2.04 -12.22 1.91
N LYS A 75 -2.47 -12.90 2.97
CA LYS A 75 -3.01 -12.27 4.19
C LYS A 75 -1.99 -11.41 4.96
N GLY A 76 -0.69 -11.53 4.70
CA GLY A 76 0.34 -10.78 5.40
C GLY A 76 0.40 -11.03 6.91
N PRO A 77 0.81 -10.07 7.73
CA PRO A 77 1.25 -8.72 7.35
C PRO A 77 2.62 -8.70 6.65
N PHE A 78 2.76 -7.78 5.71
CA PHE A 78 4.02 -7.56 5.01
C PHE A 78 4.46 -6.10 5.10
N THR A 79 5.78 -5.87 5.16
CA THR A 79 6.37 -4.56 4.89
C THR A 79 7.12 -4.66 3.56
N VAL A 80 6.77 -3.81 2.61
CA VAL A 80 7.37 -3.80 1.28
C VAL A 80 8.12 -2.50 1.07
N PHE A 81 9.41 -2.60 0.78
CA PHE A 81 10.22 -1.48 0.32
C PHE A 81 10.08 -1.39 -1.21
N ALA A 82 9.24 -0.48 -1.70
CA ALA A 82 8.86 -0.39 -3.10
C ALA A 82 9.77 0.61 -3.85
N PRO A 83 10.69 0.13 -4.68
CA PRO A 83 11.52 1.01 -5.51
C PRO A 83 10.68 1.62 -6.64
N THR A 84 10.90 2.91 -6.90
CA THR A 84 10.26 3.63 -8.01
C THR A 84 10.87 3.24 -9.36
N ASN A 85 10.19 3.62 -10.46
CA ASN A 85 10.76 3.48 -11.81
C ASN A 85 12.13 4.18 -11.92
N ALA A 86 12.29 5.34 -11.27
CA ALA A 86 13.56 6.06 -11.20
C ALA A 86 14.64 5.26 -10.45
N ALA A 87 14.26 4.51 -9.40
CA ALA A 87 15.17 3.62 -8.69
C ALA A 87 15.70 2.51 -9.61
N PHE A 88 14.83 1.91 -10.41
CA PHE A 88 15.25 0.94 -11.43
C PHE A 88 16.14 1.56 -12.52
N GLY A 89 15.89 2.83 -12.85
CA GLY A 89 16.72 3.57 -13.81
C GLY A 89 18.15 3.85 -13.34
N LYS A 90 18.42 3.73 -12.05
CA LYS A 90 19.79 3.82 -11.49
C LYS A 90 20.61 2.55 -11.72
N LEU A 91 19.97 1.41 -12.03
CA LEU A 91 20.65 0.18 -12.37
C LEU A 91 21.35 0.30 -13.73
N PRO A 92 22.42 -0.46 -13.97
CA PRO A 92 23.08 -0.49 -15.28
C PRO A 92 22.10 -0.77 -16.42
N ALA A 93 22.29 -0.14 -17.57
CA ALA A 93 21.42 -0.31 -18.72
C ALA A 93 21.25 -1.79 -19.09
N GLY A 94 20.00 -2.20 -19.34
CA GLY A 94 19.64 -3.58 -19.69
C GLY A 94 19.52 -4.52 -18.48
N THR A 95 19.86 -4.10 -17.25
CA THR A 95 19.73 -4.97 -16.06
C THR A 95 18.27 -5.36 -15.82
N VAL A 96 17.33 -4.42 -15.89
CA VAL A 96 15.91 -4.69 -15.69
C VAL A 96 15.38 -5.62 -16.78
N ASP A 97 15.72 -5.36 -18.05
CA ASP A 97 15.31 -6.18 -19.19
C ASP A 97 15.86 -7.62 -19.08
N ASN A 98 17.06 -7.78 -18.55
CA ASN A 98 17.62 -9.09 -18.28
C ASN A 98 16.92 -9.79 -17.10
N LEU A 99 16.65 -9.08 -16.02
CA LEU A 99 16.01 -9.65 -14.82
C LEU A 99 14.60 -10.16 -15.07
N VAL A 100 13.84 -9.52 -15.97
CA VAL A 100 12.45 -9.93 -16.29
C VAL A 100 12.39 -11.12 -17.25
N LYS A 101 13.54 -11.56 -17.80
CA LYS A 101 13.57 -12.74 -18.67
C LYS A 101 13.28 -14.02 -17.89
N PRO A 102 12.62 -15.01 -18.51
CA PRO A 102 12.29 -16.27 -17.85
C PRO A 102 13.48 -17.00 -17.25
N GLU A 103 14.65 -16.94 -17.92
CA GLU A 103 15.90 -17.55 -17.45
C GLU A 103 16.43 -16.94 -16.15
N ASN A 104 16.09 -15.69 -15.88
CA ASN A 104 16.54 -14.93 -14.70
C ASN A 104 15.46 -14.83 -13.61
N LYS A 105 14.36 -15.56 -13.76
CA LYS A 105 13.23 -15.53 -12.82
C LYS A 105 13.66 -15.81 -11.37
N ALA A 106 14.58 -16.73 -11.15
CA ALA A 106 15.08 -17.05 -9.81
C ALA A 106 15.78 -15.84 -9.17
N THR A 107 16.66 -15.18 -9.93
CA THR A 107 17.36 -13.96 -9.47
C THR A 107 16.39 -12.83 -9.22
N LEU A 108 15.41 -12.61 -10.11
CA LEU A 108 14.38 -11.62 -9.93
C LEU A 108 13.52 -11.87 -8.68
N THR A 109 13.12 -13.12 -8.47
CA THR A 109 12.39 -13.54 -7.28
C THR A 109 13.18 -13.24 -6.02
N LYS A 110 14.49 -13.56 -6.01
CA LYS A 110 15.40 -13.29 -4.91
C LYS A 110 15.45 -11.79 -4.57
N ILE A 111 15.69 -10.95 -5.57
CA ILE A 111 15.70 -9.49 -5.40
C ILE A 111 14.37 -8.99 -4.86
N LEU A 112 13.24 -9.43 -5.42
CA LEU A 112 11.91 -8.96 -4.99
C LEU A 112 11.56 -9.43 -3.58
N THR A 113 11.91 -10.67 -3.20
CA THR A 113 11.69 -11.16 -1.83
C THR A 113 12.63 -10.49 -0.82
N TYR A 114 13.77 -10.00 -1.27
CA TYR A 114 14.67 -9.16 -0.47
C TYR A 114 14.05 -7.79 -0.12
N HIS A 115 13.14 -7.27 -0.95
CA HIS A 115 12.38 -6.04 -0.65
C HIS A 115 11.18 -6.27 0.27
N VAL A 116 10.85 -7.51 0.59
CA VAL A 116 9.70 -7.88 1.41
C VAL A 116 10.18 -8.34 2.79
N VAL A 117 9.67 -7.71 3.82
CA VAL A 117 9.93 -8.09 5.21
C VAL A 117 8.63 -8.64 5.80
N PRO A 118 8.62 -9.89 6.31
CA PRO A 118 7.46 -10.41 7.04
C PRO A 118 7.21 -9.59 8.30
N GLY A 119 5.97 -9.18 8.51
CA GLY A 119 5.57 -8.30 9.61
C GLY A 119 5.21 -6.90 9.13
N LYS A 120 4.48 -6.17 9.96
CA LYS A 120 4.11 -4.78 9.70
C LYS A 120 5.03 -3.86 10.53
N PHE A 121 5.83 -3.07 9.84
CA PHE A 121 6.73 -2.09 10.44
C PHE A 121 6.40 -0.70 9.88
N ASP A 122 5.84 0.16 10.71
CA ASP A 122 5.64 1.56 10.39
C ASP A 122 6.98 2.33 10.54
N ALA A 123 7.04 3.56 10.02
CA ALA A 123 8.25 4.38 10.12
C ALA A 123 8.70 4.65 11.57
N SER A 124 7.76 4.58 12.53
CA SER A 124 8.04 4.65 13.97
C SER A 124 8.80 3.42 14.49
N ASP A 125 8.54 2.25 13.88
CA ASP A 125 9.17 0.99 14.25
C ASP A 125 10.54 0.81 13.59
N LEU A 126 10.82 1.59 12.55
CA LEU A 126 12.11 1.65 11.87
C LEU A 126 13.07 2.53 12.67
N THR A 127 13.64 1.98 13.72
CA THR A 127 14.62 2.67 14.57
C THR A 127 16.02 2.54 13.99
N ASP A 128 16.90 3.51 14.33
CA ASP A 128 18.29 3.49 13.87
C ASP A 128 19.02 2.22 14.35
N GLY A 129 19.77 1.61 13.44
CA GLY A 129 20.48 0.34 13.68
C GLY A 129 19.60 -0.91 13.69
N LYS A 130 18.27 -0.78 13.50
CA LYS A 130 17.39 -1.95 13.47
C LYS A 130 17.67 -2.82 12.27
N LYS A 131 17.76 -4.12 12.52
CA LYS A 131 17.87 -5.15 11.49
C LYS A 131 16.50 -5.73 11.17
N LEU A 132 16.20 -5.86 9.89
CA LEU A 132 14.95 -6.42 9.37
C LEU A 132 15.29 -7.65 8.54
N LYS A 133 14.83 -8.80 8.97
CA LYS A 133 14.99 -10.04 8.19
C LYS A 133 14.00 -10.06 7.04
N THR A 134 14.50 -10.18 5.83
CA THR A 134 13.68 -10.21 4.61
C THR A 134 13.07 -11.59 4.36
N ALA A 135 12.09 -11.66 3.48
CA ALA A 135 11.50 -12.93 3.04
C ALA A 135 12.49 -13.79 2.25
N GLU A 136 13.52 -13.18 1.68
CA GLU A 136 14.64 -13.87 1.03
C GLU A 136 15.55 -14.57 2.06
N GLY A 137 15.74 -13.99 3.25
CA GLY A 137 16.51 -14.55 4.35
C GLY A 137 17.67 -13.68 4.83
N GLU A 138 18.19 -12.80 4.00
CA GLU A 138 19.21 -11.81 4.39
C GLU A 138 18.58 -10.64 5.15
N GLU A 139 19.41 -9.82 5.78
CA GLU A 139 18.95 -8.70 6.62
C GLU A 139 19.14 -7.34 5.92
N LEU A 140 18.18 -6.46 6.14
CA LEU A 140 18.31 -5.03 5.87
C LEU A 140 18.61 -4.31 7.18
N THR A 141 19.43 -3.27 7.12
CA THR A 141 19.72 -2.43 8.27
C THR A 141 19.05 -1.05 8.09
N VAL A 142 18.34 -0.61 9.10
CA VAL A 142 17.73 0.72 9.11
C VAL A 142 18.76 1.74 9.64
N LYS A 143 18.90 2.85 8.95
CA LYS A 143 19.65 4.01 9.41
C LYS A 143 18.71 5.22 9.47
N LYS A 144 18.70 5.92 10.58
CA LYS A 144 18.02 7.21 10.71
C LYS A 144 19.05 8.33 10.83
N ASP A 145 18.90 9.33 9.97
CA ASP A 145 19.76 10.48 9.96
C ASP A 145 18.92 11.73 9.60
N ASP A 146 19.00 12.76 10.41
CA ASP A 146 18.32 14.05 10.22
C ASP A 146 16.82 13.92 9.88
N GLY A 147 16.12 12.99 10.57
CA GLY A 147 14.69 12.71 10.36
C GLY A 147 14.35 11.89 9.10
N LYS A 148 15.36 11.54 8.31
CA LYS A 148 15.22 10.66 7.15
C LYS A 148 15.50 9.21 7.52
N ILE A 149 14.85 8.30 6.81
CA ILE A 149 15.04 6.86 6.96
C ILE A 149 15.79 6.34 5.74
N TRP A 150 16.85 5.62 5.98
CA TRP A 150 17.64 4.94 4.99
C TRP A 150 17.59 3.44 5.25
N ILE A 151 17.51 2.67 4.22
CA ILE A 151 17.61 1.21 4.28
C ILE A 151 18.93 0.84 3.67
N ILE A 152 19.77 0.18 4.44
CA ILE A 152 21.09 -0.31 4.01
C ILE A 152 20.94 -1.77 3.65
N ASP A 153 21.36 -2.14 2.45
CA ASP A 153 21.34 -3.51 1.99
C ASP A 153 22.61 -4.29 2.40
N ALA A 154 22.65 -5.57 2.06
CA ALA A 154 23.77 -6.45 2.41
C ALA A 154 25.07 -6.10 1.69
N LYS A 155 25.02 -5.30 0.61
CA LYS A 155 26.21 -4.78 -0.10
C LYS A 155 26.72 -3.47 0.49
N GLY A 156 25.96 -2.88 1.42
CA GLY A 156 26.27 -1.58 2.02
C GLY A 156 25.71 -0.40 1.25
N ASP A 157 24.93 -0.67 0.19
CA ASP A 157 24.24 0.41 -0.53
C ASP A 157 23.05 0.92 0.28
N SER A 158 22.79 2.22 0.16
CA SER A 158 21.72 2.88 0.91
C SER A 158 20.58 3.33 0.01
N SER A 159 19.36 3.08 0.44
CA SER A 159 18.15 3.54 -0.22
C SER A 159 17.34 4.41 0.71
N MET A 160 17.00 5.63 0.28
CA MET A 160 16.21 6.56 1.08
C MET A 160 14.72 6.24 0.96
N VAL A 161 14.02 6.24 2.10
CA VAL A 161 12.57 6.17 2.13
C VAL A 161 12.00 7.55 1.79
N SER A 162 11.40 7.68 0.62
CA SER A 162 10.80 8.93 0.13
C SER A 162 9.38 9.13 0.63
N ILE A 163 8.58 8.06 0.69
CA ILE A 163 7.22 8.05 1.24
C ILE A 163 7.11 6.86 2.18
N SER A 164 6.73 7.11 3.41
CA SER A 164 6.56 6.07 4.43
C SER A 164 5.09 5.88 4.80
N ASN A 165 4.81 4.77 5.49
CA ASN A 165 3.49 4.49 6.08
C ASN A 165 2.34 4.48 5.06
N VAL A 166 2.57 3.93 3.87
CA VAL A 166 1.50 3.67 2.90
C VAL A 166 0.79 2.38 3.31
N HIS A 167 -0.26 2.52 4.12
CA HIS A 167 -0.99 1.39 4.68
C HIS A 167 -1.83 0.67 3.64
N GLN A 168 -1.85 -0.66 3.75
CA GLN A 168 -2.59 -1.57 2.90
C GLN A 168 -3.37 -2.56 3.78
N SER A 169 -4.36 -3.25 3.23
CA SER A 169 -5.14 -4.24 3.99
C SER A 169 -4.29 -5.43 4.47
N ASN A 170 -3.21 -5.74 3.79
CA ASN A 170 -2.31 -6.84 4.10
C ASN A 170 -0.87 -6.40 4.44
N GLY A 171 -0.63 -5.12 4.72
CA GLY A 171 0.70 -4.65 5.10
C GLY A 171 0.92 -3.16 4.99
N VAL A 172 2.17 -2.76 4.88
CA VAL A 172 2.60 -1.37 4.69
C VAL A 172 3.67 -1.30 3.61
N ILE A 173 3.61 -0.24 2.81
CA ILE A 173 4.62 0.06 1.79
C ILE A 173 5.44 1.27 2.25
N HIS A 174 6.75 1.19 2.07
CA HIS A 174 7.68 2.30 2.13
C HIS A 174 8.30 2.48 0.75
N VAL A 175 8.07 3.62 0.13
CA VAL A 175 8.62 3.93 -1.19
C VAL A 175 10.09 4.30 -1.05
N VAL A 176 10.95 3.66 -1.82
CA VAL A 176 12.40 3.86 -1.79
C VAL A 176 12.94 4.32 -3.14
N ASP A 177 14.04 5.07 -3.10
CA ASP A 177 14.63 5.73 -4.27
C ASP A 177 15.76 4.92 -4.95
N THR A 178 16.10 3.75 -4.38
CA THR A 178 17.14 2.86 -4.91
C THR A 178 16.69 1.41 -4.72
N VAL A 179 17.02 0.55 -5.69
CA VAL A 179 16.76 -0.90 -5.61
C VAL A 179 17.73 -1.53 -4.63
N LEU A 180 17.22 -2.29 -3.67
CA LEU A 180 18.02 -3.02 -2.70
C LEU A 180 18.51 -4.33 -3.32
N MET A 181 19.79 -4.65 -3.10
CA MET A 181 20.41 -5.82 -3.70
C MET A 181 20.91 -6.78 -2.62
N PRO A 182 20.55 -8.08 -2.68
CA PRO A 182 21.10 -9.08 -1.79
C PRO A 182 22.61 -9.26 -2.05
N ALA A 183 23.34 -9.78 -1.06
CA ALA A 183 24.79 -9.96 -1.15
C ALA A 183 25.19 -11.03 -2.16
N SER A 184 24.37 -12.08 -2.28
CA SER A 184 24.65 -13.29 -3.09
C SER A 184 23.66 -13.48 -4.24
#